data_3ad92ac23c3fe45c52ba351ec7cd1446
#
_entry.id   3ad92ac23c3fe45c52ba351ec7cd1446
#
_cell.length_a   1.000
_cell.length_b   1.000
_cell.length_c   1.000
_cell.angle_alpha   90.00
_cell.angle_beta   90.00
_cell.angle_gamma   90.00
#
_symmetry.space_group_name_H-M   'P 1'
#
loop_
_entity.id
_entity.type
_entity.pdbx_description
1 polymer ?
#
loop_
_entity_poly.entity_id
_entity_poly.type
_entity_poly.pdbx_seq_one_letter_code
_entity_poly.pdbx_strand_id
1 'polypeptide(L)' 'TYEDKETCLLLEGEVTVTPQGGKPVKFGAGDLVIFPAGMDCKWEVHKAVRKHYRFGD' A
#
# COMPACT_ATOMS: atom_id res chain seq x y z
N THR A 1 0.82 -6.77 9.18
CA THR A 1 -0.61 -6.97 9.48
C THR A 1 -1.29 -5.64 9.77
N TYR A 2 -2.44 -5.42 9.18
CA TYR A 2 -3.23 -4.22 9.40
C TYR A 2 -4.38 -4.55 10.36
N GLU A 3 -4.44 -3.84 11.47
CA GLU A 3 -5.55 -4.00 12.43
C GLU A 3 -6.80 -3.28 11.93
N ASP A 4 -6.60 -2.16 11.22
CA ASP A 4 -7.66 -1.38 10.62
C ASP A 4 -7.43 -1.24 9.12
N LYS A 5 -8.49 -0.90 8.40
CA LYS A 5 -8.38 -0.60 6.99
C LYS A 5 -7.42 0.60 6.80
N GLU A 6 -6.48 0.47 5.90
CA GLU A 6 -5.58 1.55 5.54
C GLU A 6 -5.88 2.05 4.14
N THR A 7 -6.03 3.35 4.00
CA THR A 7 -6.16 4.01 2.70
C THR A 7 -4.89 4.80 2.45
N CYS A 8 -4.22 4.51 1.34
CA CYS A 8 -2.97 5.17 0.97
C CYS A 8 -3.11 5.87 -0.37
N LEU A 9 -2.74 7.14 -0.41
CA LEU A 9 -2.57 7.87 -1.66
C LEU A 9 -1.10 8.11 -1.88
N LEU A 10 -0.55 7.51 -2.94
CA LEU A 10 0.86 7.69 -3.28
C LEU A 10 1.05 9.00 -4.03
N LEU A 11 1.89 9.86 -3.49
CA LEU A 11 2.18 11.17 -4.07
C LEU A 11 3.43 11.11 -4.95
N GLU A 12 4.42 10.34 -4.51
CA GLU A 12 5.68 10.16 -5.23
C GLU A 12 6.21 8.76 -4.98
N GLY A 13 7.04 8.29 -5.89
CA GLY A 13 7.76 7.04 -5.73
C GLY A 13 7.11 5.87 -6.42
N GLU A 14 7.65 4.70 -6.13
CA GLU A 14 7.22 3.46 -6.76
C GLU A 14 7.40 2.32 -5.77
N VAL A 15 6.39 1.50 -5.64
CA VAL A 15 6.38 0.41 -4.66
C VAL A 15 5.64 -0.78 -5.22
N THR A 16 6.11 -1.97 -4.85
CA THR A 16 5.40 -3.21 -5.13
C THR A 16 4.89 -3.77 -3.81
N VAL A 17 3.61 -4.07 -3.76
CA VAL A 17 2.97 -4.66 -2.58
C VAL A 17 2.52 -6.06 -2.94
N THR A 18 2.95 -7.03 -2.14
CA THR A 18 2.57 -8.42 -2.33
C THR A 18 1.73 -8.87 -1.14
N PRO A 19 0.41 -9.02 -1.31
CA PRO A 19 -0.41 -9.56 -0.24
C PRO A 19 -0.09 -11.04 -0.03
N GLN A 20 -0.27 -11.51 1.20
CA GLN A 20 -0.03 -12.91 1.51
C GLN A 20 -0.96 -13.80 0.68
N GLY A 21 -0.37 -14.74 -0.05
CA GLY A 21 -1.12 -15.62 -0.94
C GLY A 21 -1.61 -14.97 -2.22
N GLY A 22 -1.27 -13.70 -2.45
CA GLY A 22 -1.68 -12.96 -3.64
C GLY A 22 -0.52 -12.68 -4.58
N LYS A 23 -0.83 -11.96 -5.65
CA LYS A 23 0.16 -11.57 -6.65
C LYS A 23 0.73 -10.20 -6.32
N PRO A 24 2.01 -9.94 -6.65
CA PRO A 24 2.57 -8.60 -6.48
C PRO A 24 1.84 -7.58 -7.35
N VAL A 25 1.57 -6.42 -6.76
CA VAL A 25 0.92 -5.32 -7.47
C VAL A 25 1.79 -4.08 -7.32
N LYS A 26 2.03 -3.40 -8.42
CA LYS A 26 2.88 -2.23 -8.46
C LYS A 26 2.04 -0.96 -8.40
N PHE A 27 2.44 -0.05 -7.54
CA PHE A 27 1.79 1.25 -7.37
C PHE A 27 2.80 2.37 -7.58
N GLY A 28 2.32 3.49 -8.06
CA GLY A 28 3.14 4.66 -8.28
C GLY A 28 2.42 5.95 -7.93
N ALA A 29 3.02 7.08 -8.26
CA ALA A 29 2.45 8.40 -7.98
C ALA A 29 1.05 8.51 -8.58
N GLY A 30 0.11 9.02 -7.79
CA GLY A 30 -1.28 9.19 -8.20
C GLY A 30 -2.18 8.00 -7.92
N ASP A 31 -1.63 6.89 -7.44
CA ASP A 31 -2.43 5.70 -7.15
C ASP A 31 -3.05 5.77 -5.76
N LEU A 32 -4.32 5.47 -5.68
CA LEU A 32 -5.03 5.34 -4.42
C LEU A 32 -5.22 3.86 -4.13
N VAL A 33 -4.74 3.42 -2.97
CA VAL A 33 -4.75 2.02 -2.60
C VAL A 33 -5.45 1.85 -1.26
N ILE A 34 -6.34 0.87 -1.17
CA ILE A 34 -7.06 0.56 0.07
C ILE A 34 -6.67 -0.84 0.51
N PHE A 35 -6.16 -0.95 1.73
CA PHE A 35 -5.80 -2.23 2.33
C PHE A 35 -6.86 -2.60 3.38
N PRO A 36 -7.55 -3.73 3.21
CA PRO A 36 -8.53 -4.14 4.20
C PRO A 36 -7.87 -4.51 5.52
N ALA A 37 -8.64 -4.41 6.60
CA ALA A 37 -8.17 -4.84 7.92
C ALA A 37 -7.85 -6.33 7.91
N GLY A 38 -6.84 -6.72 8.67
CA GLY A 38 -6.43 -8.12 8.79
C GLY A 38 -5.58 -8.64 7.64
N MET A 39 -5.23 -7.78 6.71
CA MET A 39 -4.40 -8.17 5.56
C MET A 39 -2.93 -8.13 5.89
N ASP A 40 -2.22 -9.19 5.57
CA ASP A 40 -0.76 -9.22 5.63
C ASP A 40 -0.20 -8.99 4.23
N CYS A 41 0.77 -8.10 4.11
CA CYS A 41 1.39 -7.85 2.82
C CYS A 41 2.83 -7.43 3.00
N LYS A 42 3.61 -7.63 1.95
CA LYS A 42 5.01 -7.26 1.89
C LYS A 42 5.17 -6.07 0.97
N TRP A 43 5.86 -5.04 1.45
CA TRP A 43 6.15 -3.85 0.67
C TRP A 43 7.59 -3.88 0.17
N GLU A 44 7.77 -3.55 -1.09
CA GLU A 44 9.08 -3.42 -1.70
C GLU A 44 9.16 -2.05 -2.36
N VAL A 45 9.98 -1.19 -1.80
CA VAL A 45 10.11 0.19 -2.27
C VAL A 45 11.19 0.28 -3.32
N HIS A 46 10.82 0.69 -4.53
CA HIS A 46 11.75 0.82 -5.66
C HIS A 46 12.30 2.24 -5.79
N LYS A 47 11.48 3.23 -5.44
CA LYS A 47 11.88 4.64 -5.41
C LYS A 47 11.32 5.24 -4.14
N ALA A 48 11.98 6.28 -3.63
CA ALA A 48 11.54 6.94 -2.41
C ALA A 48 10.05 7.28 -2.49
N VAL A 49 9.29 6.82 -1.50
CA VAL A 49 7.83 6.93 -1.49
C VAL A 49 7.40 8.06 -0.59
N ARG A 50 6.53 8.90 -1.10
CA ARG A 50 5.84 9.91 -0.32
C ARG A 50 4.35 9.62 -0.44
N LYS A 51 3.69 9.46 0.69
CA LYS A 51 2.27 9.09 0.70
C LYS A 51 1.49 9.79 1.79
N HIS A 52 0.20 9.98 1.52
CA HIS A 52 -0.78 10.24 2.56
C HIS A 52 -1.45 8.93 2.91
N TYR A 53 -1.63 8.69 4.18
CA TYR A 53 -2.29 7.45 4.61
C TYR A 53 -3.29 7.76 5.72
N ARG A 54 -4.26 6.86 5.84
CA ARG A 54 -5.33 7.00 6.80
C ARG A 54 -5.74 5.61 7.27
N PHE A 55 -5.86 5.45 8.57
CA PHE A 55 -6.35 4.22 9.18
C PHE A 55 -7.80 4.39 9.58
N GLY A 56 -8.56 3.27 9.48
CA GLY A 56 -9.98 3.28 9.73
C GLY A 56 -10.72 3.75 8.48
N ASP A 57 -11.70 4.54 8.64
CA ASP A 57 -12.49 4.96 7.49
C ASP A 57 -12.09 6.26 6.88
#